data_cd4ec3cb140d46576c7336d034ad1724
#
_entry.id   cd4ec3cb140d46576c7336d034ad1724
#
_cell.length_a   1.000
_cell.length_b   1.000
_cell.length_c   1.000
_cell.angle_alpha   90.00
_cell.angle_beta   90.00
_cell.angle_gamma   90.00
#
_symmetry.space_group_name_H-M   'P 1'
#
loop_
_entity.id
_entity.type
_entity.pdbx_description
1 polymer ?
#
loop_
_entity_poly.entity_id
_entity_poly.type
_entity_poly.pdbx_seq_one_letter_code
_entity_poly.pdbx_strand_id
1 'polypeptide(L)'
;MEYALLLPAMVSALLGAVETFQAVQAYSKAVSAAQTVADLSARADSHSGATLAAIATAAQRVMDPLPSTTASMGIRVESVVFAANGTATAQWGYSWGSGADPVPLSKVTGLGKAGESVVTVSFRYAHAPLLHDLLGTLTFRETAVARPRVTRVIPFSG
;
A
#
# COMPACT_ATOMS: atom_id res chain seq x y z
N MET A 1 -23.78 -28.79 -34.70
CA MET A 1 -23.29 -27.39 -34.83
C MET A 1 -23.55 -26.54 -33.58
N GLU A 2 -24.43 -26.93 -32.66
CA GLU A 2 -24.80 -26.13 -31.49
C GLU A 2 -23.66 -25.94 -30.48
N TYR A 3 -22.77 -26.93 -30.32
CA TYR A 3 -21.65 -26.84 -29.38
C TYR A 3 -20.53 -25.89 -29.82
N ALA A 4 -20.42 -25.58 -31.10
CA ALA A 4 -19.37 -24.71 -31.64
C ALA A 4 -19.52 -23.25 -31.18
N LEU A 5 -20.74 -22.80 -30.88
CA LEU A 5 -21.04 -21.46 -30.35
C LEU A 5 -20.92 -21.39 -28.83
N LEU A 6 -21.14 -22.50 -28.11
CA LEU A 6 -21.04 -22.54 -26.65
C LEU A 6 -19.59 -22.50 -26.14
N LEU A 7 -18.66 -23.14 -26.87
CA LEU A 7 -17.27 -23.26 -26.47
C LEU A 7 -16.57 -21.89 -26.31
N PRO A 8 -16.65 -20.94 -27.25
CA PRO A 8 -16.07 -19.60 -27.05
C PRO A 8 -16.66 -18.86 -25.85
N ALA A 9 -17.98 -18.99 -25.63
CA ALA A 9 -18.66 -18.35 -24.50
C ALA A 9 -18.19 -18.95 -23.16
N MET A 10 -18.04 -20.27 -23.06
CA MET A 10 -17.51 -20.93 -21.88
C MET A 10 -16.06 -20.56 -21.59
N VAL A 11 -15.21 -20.51 -22.63
CA VAL A 11 -13.81 -20.10 -22.49
C VAL A 11 -13.72 -18.65 -22.01
N SER A 12 -14.52 -17.74 -22.60
CA SER A 12 -14.56 -16.34 -22.17
C SER A 12 -15.01 -16.17 -20.73
N ALA A 13 -16.04 -16.93 -20.31
CA ALA A 13 -16.51 -16.92 -18.94
C ALA A 13 -15.45 -17.45 -17.96
N LEU A 14 -14.74 -18.53 -18.33
CA LEU A 14 -13.66 -19.09 -17.52
C LEU A 14 -12.51 -18.10 -17.37
N LEU A 15 -12.05 -17.48 -18.46
CA LEU A 15 -10.99 -16.48 -18.41
C LEU A 15 -11.40 -15.28 -17.56
N GLY A 16 -12.62 -14.78 -17.71
CA GLY A 16 -13.15 -13.70 -16.88
C GLY A 16 -13.20 -14.05 -15.38
N ALA A 17 -13.54 -15.29 -15.04
CA ALA A 17 -13.52 -15.76 -13.66
C ALA A 17 -12.09 -15.80 -13.08
N VAL A 18 -11.12 -16.29 -13.86
CA VAL A 18 -9.71 -16.34 -13.45
C VAL A 18 -9.17 -14.93 -13.24
N GLU A 19 -9.44 -14.00 -14.16
CA GLU A 19 -9.01 -12.60 -14.04
C GLU A 19 -9.60 -11.92 -12.80
N THR A 20 -10.88 -12.14 -12.56
CA THR A 20 -11.55 -11.59 -11.36
C THR A 20 -10.92 -12.13 -10.08
N PHE A 21 -10.64 -13.42 -10.03
CA PHE A 21 -9.99 -14.04 -8.87
C PHE A 21 -8.59 -13.46 -8.62
N GLN A 22 -7.78 -13.30 -9.67
CA GLN A 22 -6.45 -12.71 -9.56
C GLN A 22 -6.50 -11.25 -9.11
N ALA A 23 -7.44 -10.46 -9.61
CA ALA A 23 -7.63 -9.07 -9.20
C ALA A 23 -8.02 -8.97 -7.71
N VAL A 24 -8.94 -9.80 -7.23
CA VAL A 24 -9.34 -9.86 -5.83
C VAL A 24 -8.16 -10.30 -4.94
N GLN A 25 -7.37 -11.29 -5.37
CA GLN A 25 -6.17 -11.71 -4.65
C GLN A 25 -5.14 -10.59 -4.58
N ALA A 26 -4.89 -9.88 -5.69
CA ALA A 26 -3.97 -8.76 -5.74
C ALA A 26 -4.42 -7.62 -4.80
N TYR A 27 -5.70 -7.29 -4.80
CA TYR A 27 -6.28 -6.31 -3.88
C TYR A 27 -6.11 -6.70 -2.41
N SER A 28 -6.48 -7.93 -2.04
CA SER A 28 -6.34 -8.43 -0.66
C SER A 28 -4.89 -8.39 -0.17
N LYS A 29 -3.94 -8.77 -1.02
CA LYS A 29 -2.50 -8.69 -0.71
C LYS A 29 -2.03 -7.24 -0.58
N ALA A 30 -2.51 -6.31 -1.42
CA ALA A 30 -2.17 -4.90 -1.31
C ALA A 30 -2.65 -4.30 0.03
N VAL A 31 -3.87 -4.63 0.47
CA VAL A 31 -4.39 -4.24 1.79
C VAL A 31 -3.49 -4.79 2.91
N SER A 32 -3.18 -6.10 2.85
CA SER A 32 -2.33 -6.75 3.86
C SER A 32 -0.91 -6.17 3.89
N ALA A 33 -0.34 -5.85 2.74
CA ALA A 33 0.98 -5.22 2.62
C ALA A 33 0.98 -3.81 3.24
N ALA A 34 -0.04 -2.98 2.94
CA ALA A 34 -0.18 -1.64 3.52
C ALA A 34 -0.26 -1.70 5.05
N GLN A 35 -1.06 -2.62 5.60
CA GLN A 35 -1.20 -2.82 7.04
C GLN A 35 0.10 -3.32 7.67
N THR A 36 0.82 -4.25 7.02
CA THR A 36 2.11 -4.75 7.48
C THR A 36 3.14 -3.63 7.55
N VAL A 37 3.23 -2.78 6.52
CA VAL A 37 4.13 -1.62 6.52
C VAL A 37 3.79 -0.67 7.66
N ALA A 38 2.51 -0.36 7.87
CA ALA A 38 2.07 0.54 8.93
C ALA A 38 2.39 -0.04 10.33
N ASP A 39 2.13 -1.33 10.55
CA ASP A 39 2.42 -1.98 11.84
C ASP A 39 3.92 -2.08 12.13
N LEU A 40 4.74 -2.47 11.15
CA LEU A 40 6.19 -2.51 11.30
C LEU A 40 6.78 -1.11 11.55
N SER A 41 6.29 -0.11 10.81
CA SER A 41 6.74 1.27 11.00
C SER A 41 6.34 1.84 12.37
N ALA A 42 5.19 1.44 12.91
CA ALA A 42 4.71 1.91 14.21
C ALA A 42 5.43 1.27 15.41
N ARG A 43 6.13 0.16 15.23
CA ARG A 43 6.86 -0.56 16.30
C ARG A 43 8.27 -0.04 16.53
N ALA A 44 8.83 0.66 15.56
CA ALA A 44 10.20 1.17 15.67
C ALA A 44 10.26 2.39 16.62
N ASP A 45 11.37 2.52 17.31
CA ASP A 45 11.69 3.70 18.13
C ASP A 45 12.28 4.84 17.26
N SER A 46 12.91 4.51 16.14
CA SER A 46 13.45 5.42 15.14
C SER A 46 13.47 4.79 13.76
N HIS A 47 13.50 5.59 12.70
CA HIS A 47 13.66 5.12 11.33
C HIS A 47 14.87 5.73 10.65
N SER A 48 15.46 4.96 9.74
CA SER A 48 16.44 5.38 8.76
C SER A 48 16.00 4.94 7.36
N GLY A 49 16.64 5.45 6.33
CA GLY A 49 16.41 4.98 4.96
C GLY A 49 16.59 3.47 4.81
N ALA A 50 17.59 2.89 5.50
CA ALA A 50 17.85 1.45 5.49
C ALA A 50 16.74 0.64 6.17
N THR A 51 16.22 1.09 7.33
CA THR A 51 15.14 0.40 8.02
C THR A 51 13.85 0.42 7.22
N LEU A 52 13.52 1.55 6.59
CA LEU A 52 12.33 1.67 5.74
C LEU A 52 12.46 0.88 4.43
N ALA A 53 13.67 0.75 3.86
CA ALA A 53 13.94 -0.15 2.73
C ALA A 53 13.73 -1.64 3.12
N ALA A 54 14.12 -2.03 4.33
CA ALA A 54 13.87 -3.38 4.84
C ALA A 54 12.35 -3.63 5.02
N ILE A 55 11.60 -2.64 5.51
CA ILE A 55 10.14 -2.71 5.61
C ILE A 55 9.50 -2.83 4.22
N ALA A 56 10.00 -2.10 3.21
CA ALA A 56 9.54 -2.24 1.83
C ALA A 56 9.79 -3.66 1.29
N THR A 57 10.93 -4.26 1.63
CA THR A 57 11.23 -5.67 1.30
C THR A 57 10.25 -6.64 1.97
N ALA A 58 9.87 -6.39 3.23
CA ALA A 58 8.84 -7.19 3.90
C ALA A 58 7.48 -7.08 3.19
N ALA A 59 7.10 -5.89 2.75
CA ALA A 59 5.88 -5.68 1.96
C ALA A 59 5.91 -6.45 0.63
N GLN A 60 7.07 -6.51 -0.06
CA GLN A 60 7.23 -7.32 -1.26
C GLN A 60 6.96 -8.81 -0.98
N ARG A 61 7.42 -9.34 0.18
CA ARG A 61 7.15 -10.72 0.58
C ARG A 61 5.66 -11.00 0.83
N VAL A 62 4.93 -10.02 1.36
CA VAL A 62 3.46 -10.15 1.50
C VAL A 62 2.79 -10.24 0.14
N MET A 63 3.33 -9.56 -0.87
CA MET A 63 2.80 -9.60 -2.24
C MET A 63 3.10 -10.91 -2.97
N ASP A 64 4.06 -11.74 -2.54
CA ASP A 64 4.38 -13.02 -3.21
C ASP A 64 3.11 -13.89 -3.41
N PRO A 65 2.92 -14.52 -4.58
CA PRO A 65 3.79 -14.62 -5.76
C PRO A 65 3.57 -13.50 -6.81
N LEU A 66 2.87 -12.42 -6.48
CA LEU A 66 2.61 -11.33 -7.43
C LEU A 66 3.90 -10.53 -7.70
N PRO A 67 4.13 -10.06 -8.95
CA PRO A 67 5.29 -9.25 -9.28
C PRO A 67 5.31 -7.96 -8.47
N SER A 68 6.34 -7.75 -7.65
CA SER A 68 6.47 -6.61 -6.74
C SER A 68 7.77 -5.83 -7.00
N THR A 69 7.88 -5.25 -8.19
CA THR A 69 9.00 -4.40 -8.60
C THR A 69 8.74 -2.94 -8.24
N THR A 70 9.77 -2.10 -8.30
CA THR A 70 9.65 -0.65 -8.10
C THR A 70 8.73 0.04 -9.12
N ALA A 71 8.45 -0.59 -10.26
CA ALA A 71 7.52 -0.11 -11.27
C ALA A 71 6.06 -0.51 -10.95
N SER A 72 5.84 -1.75 -10.47
CA SER A 72 4.51 -2.26 -10.19
C SER A 72 4.02 -1.90 -8.79
N MET A 73 4.92 -1.63 -7.83
CA MET A 73 4.60 -1.35 -6.44
C MET A 73 5.21 -0.03 -5.99
N GLY A 74 4.47 0.75 -5.23
CA GLY A 74 4.93 1.96 -4.57
C GLY A 74 4.47 2.01 -3.12
N ILE A 75 5.35 2.49 -2.25
CA ILE A 75 5.09 2.69 -0.82
C ILE A 75 5.52 4.10 -0.46
N ARG A 76 4.65 4.81 0.25
CA ARG A 76 4.98 6.07 0.91
C ARG A 76 4.68 5.95 2.38
N VAL A 77 5.69 6.17 3.22
CA VAL A 77 5.56 6.19 4.68
C VAL A 77 5.85 7.60 5.17
N GLU A 78 4.98 8.14 6.02
CA GLU A 78 5.17 9.48 6.60
C GLU A 78 4.83 9.46 8.09
N SER A 79 5.59 10.23 8.86
CA SER A 79 5.22 10.56 10.24
C SER A 79 4.53 11.90 10.26
N VAL A 80 3.30 11.93 10.75
CA VAL A 80 2.50 13.13 10.89
C VAL A 80 2.35 13.49 12.36
N VAL A 81 2.76 14.67 12.74
CA VAL A 81 2.72 15.21 14.11
C VAL A 81 1.56 16.18 14.27
N PHE A 82 0.95 16.18 15.44
CA PHE A 82 -0.16 17.07 15.78
C PHE A 82 0.29 18.21 16.69
N ALA A 83 0.07 19.43 16.26
CA ALA A 83 0.31 20.64 17.06
C ALA A 83 -0.79 20.85 18.12
N ALA A 84 -0.55 21.79 19.06
CA ALA A 84 -1.49 22.12 20.13
C ALA A 84 -2.85 22.63 19.61
N ASN A 85 -2.86 23.25 18.45
CA ASN A 85 -4.08 23.75 17.78
C ASN A 85 -4.80 22.66 16.93
N GLY A 86 -4.35 21.39 16.99
CA GLY A 86 -4.91 20.28 16.22
C GLY A 86 -4.41 20.19 14.78
N THR A 87 -3.52 21.09 14.35
CA THR A 87 -2.95 21.04 12.98
C THR A 87 -2.05 19.84 12.84
N ALA A 88 -2.28 19.06 11.78
CA ALA A 88 -1.44 17.93 11.40
C ALA A 88 -0.35 18.39 10.44
N THR A 89 0.91 17.98 10.67
CA THR A 89 2.06 18.33 9.81
C THR A 89 2.92 17.10 9.59
N ALA A 90 3.30 16.84 8.34
CA ALA A 90 4.25 15.79 8.03
C ALA A 90 5.64 16.20 8.52
N GLN A 91 6.25 15.38 9.36
CA GLN A 91 7.58 15.62 9.93
C GLN A 91 8.67 15.05 9.02
N TRP A 92 8.48 13.84 8.55
CA TRP A 92 9.34 13.19 7.57
C TRP A 92 8.51 12.26 6.68
N GLY A 93 9.07 11.94 5.52
CA GLY A 93 8.49 11.01 4.59
C GLY A 93 9.55 10.23 3.82
N TYR A 94 9.24 8.96 3.54
CA TYR A 94 10.06 8.05 2.76
C TYR A 94 9.23 7.45 1.64
N SER A 95 9.82 7.35 0.45
CA SER A 95 9.19 6.72 -0.71
C SER A 95 10.05 5.58 -1.23
N TRP A 96 9.39 4.47 -1.57
CA TRP A 96 9.98 3.34 -2.27
C TRP A 96 9.10 2.97 -3.45
N GLY A 97 9.71 2.66 -4.60
CA GLY A 97 8.97 2.36 -5.83
C GLY A 97 8.28 3.60 -6.42
N SER A 98 7.19 3.40 -7.14
CA SER A 98 6.55 4.47 -7.91
C SER A 98 5.05 4.64 -7.64
N GLY A 99 4.58 5.90 -7.74
CA GLY A 99 3.17 6.25 -7.78
C GLY A 99 2.40 6.10 -6.46
N ALA A 100 3.09 6.00 -5.32
CA ALA A 100 2.46 6.15 -4.02
C ALA A 100 2.52 7.62 -3.59
N ASP A 101 1.35 8.28 -3.54
CA ASP A 101 1.22 9.67 -3.16
C ASP A 101 1.11 9.84 -1.65
N PRO A 102 1.49 11.00 -1.08
CA PRO A 102 1.27 11.30 0.34
C PRO A 102 -0.20 11.13 0.74
N VAL A 103 -0.44 10.67 1.96
CA VAL A 103 -1.80 10.63 2.50
C VAL A 103 -2.26 12.06 2.79
N PRO A 104 -3.42 12.51 2.26
CA PRO A 104 -3.92 13.84 2.56
C PRO A 104 -4.07 14.05 4.07
N LEU A 105 -3.51 15.16 4.59
CA LEU A 105 -3.54 15.47 6.03
C LEU A 105 -4.96 15.58 6.59
N SER A 106 -5.93 15.90 5.73
CA SER A 106 -7.35 15.92 6.10
C SER A 106 -7.87 14.54 6.56
N LYS A 107 -7.28 13.45 6.08
CA LYS A 107 -7.65 12.08 6.50
C LYS A 107 -7.11 11.69 7.87
N VAL A 108 -6.12 12.40 8.37
CA VAL A 108 -5.51 12.13 9.68
C VAL A 108 -5.87 13.16 10.74
N THR A 109 -6.54 14.24 10.38
CA THR A 109 -7.03 15.26 11.30
C THR A 109 -7.90 14.61 12.40
N GLY A 110 -7.59 14.90 13.66
CA GLY A 110 -8.30 14.35 14.82
C GLY A 110 -7.88 12.94 15.24
N LEU A 111 -6.92 12.29 14.55
CA LEU A 111 -6.43 10.98 14.95
C LEU A 111 -5.40 11.00 16.08
N GLY A 112 -4.80 12.15 16.40
CA GLY A 112 -3.81 12.30 17.47
C GLY A 112 -4.05 13.54 18.30
N LYS A 113 -3.44 13.56 19.50
CA LYS A 113 -3.42 14.71 20.41
C LYS A 113 -2.15 15.55 20.18
N ALA A 114 -2.15 16.76 20.70
CA ALA A 114 -0.98 17.62 20.70
C ALA A 114 0.28 16.90 21.18
N GLY A 115 1.37 16.96 20.41
CA GLY A 115 2.64 16.29 20.71
C GLY A 115 2.68 14.78 20.46
N GLU A 116 1.61 14.20 19.88
CA GLU A 116 1.61 12.83 19.38
C GLU A 116 1.87 12.81 17.87
N SER A 117 2.25 11.63 17.36
CA SER A 117 2.33 11.41 15.92
C SER A 117 1.52 10.18 15.51
N VAL A 118 1.23 10.10 14.20
CA VAL A 118 0.75 8.90 13.54
C VAL A 118 1.66 8.59 12.36
N VAL A 119 1.84 7.32 12.08
CA VAL A 119 2.48 6.85 10.85
C VAL A 119 1.39 6.64 9.82
N THR A 120 1.50 7.30 8.68
CA THR A 120 0.63 7.10 7.54
C THR A 120 1.36 6.33 6.47
N VAL A 121 0.69 5.40 5.86
CA VAL A 121 1.21 4.59 4.76
C VAL A 121 0.26 4.72 3.57
N SER A 122 0.80 5.11 2.45
CA SER A 122 0.14 4.98 1.15
C SER A 122 0.81 3.86 0.38
N PHE A 123 0.02 2.92 -0.09
CA PHE A 123 0.46 1.77 -0.86
C PHE A 123 -0.22 1.78 -2.22
N ARG A 124 0.57 1.59 -3.27
CA ARG A 124 0.08 1.46 -4.64
C ARG A 124 0.56 0.14 -5.23
N TYR A 125 -0.34 -0.57 -5.89
CA TYR A 125 0.00 -1.75 -6.67
C TYR A 125 -0.66 -1.71 -8.05
N ALA A 126 0.14 -1.87 -9.10
CA ALA A 126 -0.29 -1.97 -10.49
C ALA A 126 -0.32 -3.45 -10.88
N HIS A 127 -1.52 -4.02 -10.95
CA HIS A 127 -1.77 -5.38 -11.37
C HIS A 127 -1.95 -5.42 -12.89
N ALA A 128 -1.14 -6.21 -13.59
CA ALA A 128 -1.32 -6.50 -15.01
C ALA A 128 -2.08 -7.82 -15.15
N PRO A 129 -3.35 -7.80 -15.59
CA PRO A 129 -4.13 -9.01 -15.85
C PRO A 129 -3.51 -9.85 -16.98
N LEU A 130 -3.89 -11.14 -17.09
CA LEU A 130 -3.50 -11.98 -18.23
C LEU A 130 -3.99 -11.41 -19.57
N LEU A 131 -5.19 -10.82 -19.54
CA LEU A 131 -5.80 -10.14 -20.69
C LEU A 131 -5.52 -8.62 -20.65
N HIS A 132 -4.29 -8.21 -20.30
CA HIS A 132 -3.95 -6.80 -20.11
C HIS A 132 -4.16 -5.94 -21.36
N ASP A 133 -4.00 -6.51 -22.57
CA ASP A 133 -4.24 -5.79 -23.83
C ASP A 133 -5.72 -5.41 -24.02
N LEU A 134 -6.63 -6.14 -23.37
CA LEU A 134 -8.06 -5.86 -23.42
C LEU A 134 -8.56 -5.06 -22.21
N LEU A 135 -8.06 -5.38 -21.01
CA LEU A 135 -8.55 -4.83 -19.75
C LEU A 135 -7.69 -3.67 -19.20
N GLY A 136 -6.46 -3.52 -19.71
CA GLY A 136 -5.50 -2.57 -19.19
C GLY A 136 -4.95 -2.97 -17.81
N THR A 137 -4.17 -2.08 -17.22
CA THR A 137 -3.57 -2.28 -15.89
C THR A 137 -4.53 -1.82 -14.79
N LEU A 138 -4.81 -2.68 -13.83
CA LEU A 138 -5.61 -2.35 -12.65
C LEU A 138 -4.69 -1.77 -11.56
N THR A 139 -4.98 -0.56 -11.10
CA THR A 139 -4.20 0.07 -10.04
C THR A 139 -4.98 0.10 -8.73
N PHE A 140 -4.46 -0.60 -7.73
CA PHE A 140 -4.97 -0.59 -6.36
C PHE A 140 -4.20 0.45 -5.54
N ARG A 141 -4.91 1.23 -4.73
CA ARG A 141 -4.35 2.25 -3.85
C ARG A 141 -4.96 2.07 -2.47
N GLU A 142 -4.10 1.82 -1.48
CA GLU A 142 -4.51 1.58 -0.11
C GLU A 142 -3.83 2.58 0.83
N THR A 143 -4.53 2.90 1.89
CA THR A 143 -4.01 3.78 2.94
C THR A 143 -4.16 3.09 4.28
N ALA A 144 -3.08 3.02 5.02
CA ALA A 144 -3.09 2.54 6.40
C ALA A 144 -2.55 3.62 7.33
N VAL A 145 -3.08 3.66 8.55
CA VAL A 145 -2.62 4.59 9.59
C VAL A 145 -2.39 3.79 10.86
N ALA A 146 -1.23 4.00 11.49
CA ALA A 146 -0.90 3.36 12.75
C ALA A 146 -0.36 4.39 13.76
N ARG A 147 -0.63 4.17 15.05
CA ARG A 147 -0.01 4.96 16.11
C ARG A 147 1.31 4.34 16.52
N PRO A 148 2.37 5.14 16.73
CA PRO A 148 3.61 4.65 17.31
C PRO A 148 3.34 3.95 18.65
N ARG A 149 4.04 2.84 18.90
CA ARG A 149 3.82 2.02 20.10
C ARG A 149 4.90 2.22 21.16
N VAL A 150 6.09 2.67 20.75
CA VAL A 150 7.27 2.80 21.61
C VAL A 150 7.50 4.27 22.01
N THR A 151 7.36 5.17 21.07
CA THR A 151 7.60 6.61 21.25
C THR A 151 6.34 7.41 20.90
N ARG A 152 6.23 8.65 21.41
CA ARG A 152 5.13 9.55 21.00
C ARG A 152 5.31 10.07 19.57
N VAL A 153 6.55 10.24 19.18
CA VAL A 153 6.97 10.72 17.84
C VAL A 153 8.14 9.88 17.42
N ILE A 154 8.09 9.27 16.24
CA ILE A 154 9.19 8.47 15.70
C ILE A 154 10.14 9.40 14.95
N PRO A 155 11.39 9.56 15.40
CA PRO A 155 12.39 10.36 14.69
C PRO A 155 12.89 9.63 13.44
N PHE A 156 13.42 10.42 12.50
CA PHE A 156 14.12 9.93 11.33
C PHE A 156 15.59 10.34 11.42
N SER A 157 16.47 9.35 11.37
CA SER A 157 17.92 9.55 11.26
C SER A 157 18.32 9.27 9.81
N GLY A 158 18.65 10.33 9.07
CA GLY A 158 19.13 10.26 7.68
C GLY A 158 20.46 9.59 7.55
#